data_df3953b2b83c7f98f9ed68010d31f7b0
#
_entry.id   df3953b2b83c7f98f9ed68010d31f7b0
#
_cell.length_a   1.000
_cell.length_b   1.000
_cell.length_c   1.000
_cell.angle_alpha   90.00
_cell.angle_beta   90.00
_cell.angle_gamma   90.00
#
_symmetry.space_group_name_H-M   'P 1'
#
loop_
_entity.id
_entity.type
_entity.pdbx_description
1 polymer ?
#
loop_
_entity_poly.entity_id
_entity_poly.type
_entity_poly.pdbx_seq_one_letter_code
_entity_poly.pdbx_strand_id
1 'polypeptide(L)'
;MNIRHLIEPQAPEARALLSRQSPLLGVCLFGMVLAASAADQVTLTDHGKSNYRIVLPAAAIPAERYAAEELQHYLEKISGALLPIVTDAVKPTAYEIQLGNTAHLARLRSKVDFAGLGPDGFVLGVEGKTVIIAGGRPRGTLNGVYTLLEEKLGVRWFTPEVEVVPKLDRVRLLKATETRVPALQNRDVFWREMMRNADFAARHRLNGQHYGLTEKQGGAFTVYFPFVHSFDALVPPDLYQAHPEYFPLINGKRKSGYVQRCLSNPDVLKISIARVQQWIKEHPEATIFSVSQNDAIENCRCEQCKGLDDAEGSPAASLLKFVNAIAEAIEPDHPNIRIDTLAYQYTRKAPKTIRPRHNVIVRLCSIECCFSHPLDTCAAEENRRFRDDIIAWGKVAPLIYVWDYTTDFGHYQQPFPNFDALQSNVRFFVKHGVKSLFEQGNYSGGGNGEMGPLRAYVLAKLLWNPDTDVQKHIQEFVNAYYGKAAPKILAYIDTTHSPVREKGLHAHIFDAPTSRYLKSDVMEAGEKLLDEAEQLAENDDIRFRVQVARLPVWYTKIANKRITAEARKDLARRLVGIARKAGVSNINEGTSLDDWAKQQGVE
;
A
#
# COMPACT_ATOMS: atom_id res chain seq x y z
N MET A 1 28.67 12.09 -54.47
CA MET A 1 28.77 13.51 -54.83
C MET A 1 28.98 14.30 -53.56
N ASN A 2 30.19 14.82 -53.40
CA ASN A 2 30.67 15.71 -52.33
C ASN A 2 29.81 16.98 -52.19
N ILE A 3 29.73 17.54 -51.00
CA ILE A 3 30.35 18.80 -50.62
C ILE A 3 30.21 19.06 -49.13
N ARG A 4 31.40 19.22 -48.46
CA ARG A 4 31.65 19.82 -47.15
C ARG A 4 31.50 21.36 -47.22
N HIS A 5 31.21 22.01 -46.11
CA HIS A 5 31.90 23.18 -45.52
C HIS A 5 31.13 23.62 -44.25
N LEU A 6 31.78 23.52 -43.07
CA LEU A 6 32.58 24.52 -42.33
C LEU A 6 31.76 25.71 -41.82
N ILE A 7 31.67 25.85 -40.51
CA ILE A 7 32.14 27.02 -39.74
C ILE A 7 32.04 26.70 -38.22
N GLU A 8 33.20 26.62 -37.55
CA GLU A 8 33.34 26.97 -36.12
C GLU A 8 33.50 28.52 -36.03
N PRO A 9 33.17 29.11 -34.86
CA PRO A 9 34.18 29.96 -34.22
C PRO A 9 34.19 29.89 -32.68
N GLN A 10 35.40 29.70 -32.17
CA GLN A 10 36.16 30.54 -31.25
C GLN A 10 35.57 30.91 -29.87
N ALA A 11 36.27 30.43 -28.87
CA ALA A 11 36.31 30.96 -27.50
C ALA A 11 37.08 32.29 -27.41
N PRO A 12 36.86 33.09 -26.40
CA PRO A 12 37.90 33.95 -25.88
C PRO A 12 38.27 33.68 -24.42
N GLU A 13 39.50 33.94 -24.23
CA GLU A 13 40.48 33.75 -23.16
C GLU A 13 40.10 34.21 -21.76
N ALA A 14 40.79 33.55 -20.85
CA ALA A 14 40.92 33.82 -19.43
C ALA A 14 41.65 35.16 -19.16
N ARG A 15 41.18 35.91 -18.17
CA ARG A 15 42.02 36.83 -17.37
C ARG A 15 41.81 36.56 -15.90
N ALA A 16 42.86 36.07 -15.27
CA ALA A 16 43.07 36.00 -13.83
C ALA A 16 43.21 37.42 -13.24
N LEU A 17 42.54 37.67 -12.12
CA LEU A 17 42.94 38.72 -11.18
C LEU A 17 42.80 38.22 -9.76
N LEU A 18 43.93 38.29 -9.08
CA LEU A 18 44.22 37.85 -7.71
C LEU A 18 43.57 38.76 -6.65
N SER A 19 43.24 38.11 -5.55
CA SER A 19 43.29 38.54 -4.15
C SER A 19 42.38 39.67 -3.65
N ARG A 20 41.51 39.28 -2.71
CA ARG A 20 41.47 39.87 -1.36
C ARG A 20 40.64 38.96 -0.43
N GLN A 21 41.30 38.48 0.57
CA GLN A 21 40.68 37.78 1.73
C GLN A 21 39.83 38.82 2.49
N SER A 22 38.59 38.41 2.82
CA SER A 22 37.80 39.03 3.89
C SER A 22 37.06 37.89 4.63
N PRO A 23 36.93 37.97 5.96
CA PRO A 23 36.51 36.85 6.77
C PRO A 23 35.04 36.55 6.61
N LEU A 24 34.75 35.26 6.40
CA LEU A 24 33.41 34.69 6.45
C LEU A 24 32.81 34.85 7.86
N LEU A 25 31.85 35.74 8.02
CA LEU A 25 30.87 35.65 9.07
C LEU A 25 29.98 34.44 8.74
N GLY A 26 30.18 33.35 9.46
CA GLY A 26 29.25 32.22 9.46
C GLY A 26 27.92 32.64 10.06
N VAL A 27 26.94 32.90 9.20
CA VAL A 27 25.54 33.01 9.61
C VAL A 27 25.06 31.58 9.83
N CYS A 28 25.14 31.12 11.09
CA CYS A 28 24.35 29.97 11.55
C CYS A 28 22.88 30.36 11.43
N LEU A 29 22.20 29.87 10.39
CA LEU A 29 20.75 29.80 10.37
C LEU A 29 20.33 28.77 11.42
N PHE A 30 20.28 29.19 12.68
CA PHE A 30 19.48 28.53 13.69
C PHE A 30 18.02 28.70 13.28
N GLY A 31 17.41 27.61 12.80
CA GLY A 31 15.98 27.56 12.65
C GLY A 31 15.35 27.93 13.99
N MET A 32 14.76 29.12 14.11
CA MET A 32 13.91 29.50 15.21
C MET A 32 12.70 28.54 15.19
N VAL A 33 12.77 27.45 15.95
CA VAL A 33 11.57 26.81 16.47
C VAL A 33 10.94 27.85 17.38
N LEU A 34 9.96 28.59 16.87
CA LEU A 34 9.09 29.44 17.66
C LEU A 34 8.49 28.58 18.75
N ALA A 35 9.00 28.67 19.98
CA ALA A 35 8.41 28.06 21.16
C ALA A 35 6.99 28.66 21.28
N ALA A 36 5.98 27.85 20.94
CA ALA A 36 4.59 28.25 21.12
C ALA A 36 4.37 28.69 22.57
N SER A 37 3.75 29.84 22.77
CA SER A 37 3.53 30.37 24.09
C SER A 37 2.65 29.40 24.94
N ALA A 38 2.78 29.41 26.23
CA ALA A 38 1.94 28.58 27.13
C ALA A 38 0.43 28.86 26.94
N ALA A 39 0.07 30.04 26.42
CA ALA A 39 -1.30 30.43 26.09
C ALA A 39 -1.86 29.67 24.88
N ASP A 40 -0.98 29.14 23.98
CA ASP A 40 -1.37 28.45 22.77
C ASP A 40 -1.45 26.93 22.94
N GLN A 41 -1.36 26.41 24.14
CA GLN A 41 -1.42 24.99 24.45
C GLN A 41 -2.48 24.68 25.53
N VAL A 42 -2.95 23.42 25.53
CA VAL A 42 -3.70 22.83 26.64
C VAL A 42 -2.90 21.69 27.24
N THR A 43 -2.91 21.56 28.58
CA THR A 43 -2.28 20.45 29.29
C THR A 43 -3.33 19.39 29.58
N LEU A 44 -3.19 18.21 28.95
CA LEU A 44 -4.10 17.08 29.14
C LEU A 44 -3.78 16.31 30.41
N THR A 45 -2.48 16.09 30.69
CA THR A 45 -2.00 15.39 31.88
C THR A 45 -0.79 16.13 32.48
N ASP A 46 -0.62 16.05 33.78
CA ASP A 46 0.50 16.62 34.53
C ASP A 46 0.89 15.67 35.67
N HIS A 47 2.11 15.09 35.62
CA HIS A 47 2.66 14.16 36.61
C HIS A 47 1.65 13.08 37.06
N GLY A 48 1.10 12.33 36.08
CA GLY A 48 0.18 11.23 36.32
C GLY A 48 -1.26 11.65 36.70
N LYS A 49 -1.60 12.93 36.61
CA LYS A 49 -2.93 13.45 36.95
C LYS A 49 -3.57 14.14 35.74
N SER A 50 -4.89 14.12 35.67
CA SER A 50 -5.68 14.83 34.66
C SER A 50 -7.00 15.34 35.22
N ASN A 51 -7.43 16.52 34.75
CA ASN A 51 -8.79 17.02 34.95
C ASN A 51 -9.71 16.64 33.77
N TYR A 52 -9.17 16.04 32.72
CA TYR A 52 -9.90 15.69 31.53
C TYR A 52 -10.66 14.38 31.68
N ARG A 53 -11.76 14.29 30.96
CA ARG A 53 -12.49 13.05 30.68
C ARG A 53 -12.69 12.87 29.20
N ILE A 54 -12.81 11.63 28.75
CA ILE A 54 -13.13 11.24 27.39
C ILE A 54 -14.65 11.13 27.28
N VAL A 55 -15.25 11.84 26.32
CA VAL A 55 -16.71 11.93 26.16
C VAL A 55 -17.12 11.30 24.84
N LEU A 56 -18.01 10.32 24.90
CA LEU A 56 -18.61 9.62 23.76
C LEU A 56 -20.07 10.03 23.55
N PRO A 57 -20.61 9.91 22.33
CA PRO A 57 -22.07 9.96 22.14
C PRO A 57 -22.77 8.89 22.96
N ALA A 58 -23.96 9.15 23.49
CA ALA A 58 -24.77 8.13 24.16
C ALA A 58 -25.04 6.93 23.24
N ALA A 59 -25.21 7.18 21.92
CA ALA A 59 -25.34 6.17 20.88
C ALA A 59 -24.01 5.92 20.13
N ALA A 60 -22.89 5.79 20.86
CA ALA A 60 -21.59 5.49 20.28
C ALA A 60 -21.60 4.11 19.57
N ILE A 61 -21.05 4.06 18.37
CA ILE A 61 -20.82 2.80 17.65
C ILE A 61 -19.62 2.03 18.22
N PRO A 62 -19.43 0.73 17.93
CA PRO A 62 -18.30 -0.04 18.43
C PRO A 62 -16.94 0.62 18.19
N ALA A 63 -16.70 1.18 16.99
CA ALA A 63 -15.43 1.84 16.66
C ALA A 63 -15.18 3.14 17.45
N GLU A 64 -16.22 3.90 17.82
CA GLU A 64 -16.08 5.08 18.69
C GLU A 64 -15.75 4.68 20.13
N ARG A 65 -16.34 3.58 20.64
CA ARG A 65 -15.99 3.03 21.96
C ARG A 65 -14.55 2.54 21.98
N TYR A 66 -14.16 1.80 20.97
CA TYR A 66 -12.77 1.33 20.85
C TYR A 66 -11.77 2.49 20.71
N ALA A 67 -12.12 3.55 19.98
CA ALA A 67 -11.31 4.77 19.92
C ALA A 67 -11.07 5.40 21.31
N ALA A 68 -12.09 5.39 22.18
CA ALA A 68 -11.94 5.90 23.56
C ALA A 68 -11.04 5.00 24.41
N GLU A 69 -11.17 3.68 24.27
CA GLU A 69 -10.33 2.70 24.97
C GLU A 69 -8.86 2.81 24.54
N GLU A 70 -8.57 2.90 23.23
CA GLU A 70 -7.23 3.10 22.70
C GLU A 70 -6.62 4.43 23.18
N LEU A 71 -7.40 5.51 23.15
CA LEU A 71 -6.94 6.81 23.65
C LEU A 71 -6.62 6.77 25.14
N GLN A 72 -7.50 6.20 25.95
CA GLN A 72 -7.31 6.06 27.40
C GLN A 72 -6.05 5.23 27.69
N HIS A 73 -5.93 4.07 27.05
CA HIS A 73 -4.80 3.16 27.21
C HIS A 73 -3.45 3.82 26.89
N TYR A 74 -3.37 4.51 25.75
CA TYR A 74 -2.11 5.15 25.37
C TYR A 74 -1.80 6.41 26.18
N LEU A 75 -2.80 7.19 26.58
CA LEU A 75 -2.57 8.33 27.50
C LEU A 75 -2.05 7.85 28.87
N GLU A 76 -2.59 6.76 29.39
CA GLU A 76 -2.10 6.13 30.61
C GLU A 76 -0.67 5.60 30.42
N LYS A 77 -0.39 4.90 29.32
CA LYS A 77 0.98 4.46 29.00
C LYS A 77 1.98 5.61 28.89
N ILE A 78 1.58 6.74 28.30
CA ILE A 78 2.44 7.90 28.08
C ILE A 78 2.73 8.63 29.38
N SER A 79 1.69 8.88 30.20
CA SER A 79 1.74 9.85 31.31
C SER A 79 1.45 9.30 32.71
N GLY A 80 0.95 8.06 32.79
CA GLY A 80 0.45 7.47 34.05
C GLY A 80 -0.94 7.95 34.45
N ALA A 81 -1.60 8.83 33.68
CA ALA A 81 -2.92 9.36 34.02
C ALA A 81 -4.03 8.54 33.35
N LEU A 82 -4.92 7.96 34.15
CA LEU A 82 -6.13 7.27 33.68
C LEU A 82 -7.30 8.27 33.60
N LEU A 83 -7.73 8.59 32.37
CA LEU A 83 -8.83 9.50 32.10
C LEU A 83 -10.16 8.71 32.09
N PRO A 84 -11.22 9.16 32.84
CA PRO A 84 -12.50 8.47 32.81
C PRO A 84 -13.19 8.61 31.44
N ILE A 85 -13.81 7.51 30.96
CA ILE A 85 -14.67 7.50 29.78
C ILE A 85 -16.11 7.64 30.22
N VAL A 86 -16.83 8.63 29.67
CA VAL A 86 -18.24 8.90 29.95
C VAL A 86 -19.01 9.16 28.65
N THR A 87 -20.33 9.17 28.72
CA THR A 87 -21.18 9.60 27.60
C THR A 87 -21.57 11.05 27.70
N ASP A 88 -22.06 11.63 26.63
CA ASP A 88 -22.58 13.01 26.58
C ASP A 88 -23.92 13.21 27.32
N ALA A 89 -24.45 12.18 27.97
CA ALA A 89 -25.55 12.27 28.89
C ALA A 89 -25.18 13.02 30.21
N VAL A 90 -23.87 13.07 30.54
CA VAL A 90 -23.41 13.80 31.72
C VAL A 90 -23.33 15.32 31.49
N LYS A 91 -23.43 16.13 32.55
CA LYS A 91 -23.30 17.59 32.43
C LYS A 91 -21.94 17.98 31.83
N PRO A 92 -21.91 18.84 30.79
CA PRO A 92 -20.68 19.28 30.14
C PRO A 92 -19.73 20.04 31.07
N THR A 93 -18.41 19.87 30.86
CA THR A 93 -17.33 20.62 31.51
C THR A 93 -16.39 21.27 30.49
N ALA A 94 -15.43 22.07 30.97
CA ALA A 94 -14.43 22.66 30.10
C ALA A 94 -13.30 21.65 29.70
N TYR A 95 -13.06 20.63 30.53
CA TYR A 95 -11.96 19.68 30.36
C TYR A 95 -12.48 18.36 29.75
N GLU A 96 -12.75 18.37 28.48
CA GLU A 96 -13.28 17.23 27.75
C GLU A 96 -12.47 16.93 26.51
N ILE A 97 -12.28 15.63 26.23
CA ILE A 97 -11.86 15.11 24.92
C ILE A 97 -13.10 14.52 24.29
N GLN A 98 -13.65 15.21 23.31
CA GLN A 98 -14.89 14.85 22.63
C GLN A 98 -14.57 13.88 21.49
N LEU A 99 -15.10 12.66 21.53
CA LEU A 99 -14.92 11.66 20.47
C LEU A 99 -16.22 11.43 19.70
N GLY A 100 -16.17 11.60 18.38
CA GLY A 100 -17.34 11.43 17.51
C GLY A 100 -18.34 12.60 17.60
N ASN A 101 -19.58 12.34 17.20
CA ASN A 101 -20.65 13.35 17.17
C ASN A 101 -21.39 13.41 18.50
N THR A 102 -20.76 14.02 19.53
CA THR A 102 -21.37 14.19 20.85
C THR A 102 -22.32 15.40 20.89
N ALA A 103 -23.35 15.35 21.75
CA ALA A 103 -24.23 16.48 21.98
C ALA A 103 -23.49 17.72 22.56
N HIS A 104 -22.36 17.51 23.19
CA HIS A 104 -21.55 18.59 23.76
C HIS A 104 -20.86 19.46 22.69
N LEU A 105 -20.65 18.95 21.44
CA LEU A 105 -20.10 19.73 20.33
C LEU A 105 -20.96 20.94 19.97
N ALA A 106 -22.27 20.87 20.18
CA ALA A 106 -23.20 21.98 19.88
C ALA A 106 -22.84 23.30 20.57
N ARG A 107 -22.11 23.23 21.70
CA ARG A 107 -21.66 24.41 22.49
C ARG A 107 -20.44 25.09 21.90
N LEU A 108 -19.71 24.39 21.06
CA LEU A 108 -18.47 24.89 20.47
C LEU A 108 -18.78 25.81 19.28
N ARG A 109 -17.86 26.75 19.00
CA ARG A 109 -17.94 27.63 17.86
C ARG A 109 -17.61 26.87 16.56
N SER A 110 -16.64 25.96 16.66
CA SER A 110 -16.26 25.07 15.56
C SER A 110 -17.41 24.15 15.20
N LYS A 111 -17.80 24.18 13.92
CA LYS A 111 -18.80 23.26 13.40
C LYS A 111 -18.10 22.15 12.60
N VAL A 112 -18.56 20.92 12.79
CA VAL A 112 -18.04 19.75 12.07
C VAL A 112 -19.00 19.39 10.96
N ASP A 113 -18.52 19.43 9.71
CA ASP A 113 -19.26 18.93 8.55
C ASP A 113 -19.07 17.41 8.44
N PHE A 114 -19.87 16.66 9.16
CA PHE A 114 -19.80 15.19 9.15
C PHE A 114 -20.07 14.57 7.76
N ALA A 115 -20.85 15.22 6.92
CA ALA A 115 -21.14 14.72 5.56
C ALA A 115 -19.88 14.82 4.68
N GLY A 116 -19.14 15.93 4.77
CA GLY A 116 -17.89 16.14 4.02
C GLY A 116 -16.73 15.26 4.48
N LEU A 117 -16.78 14.70 5.71
CA LEU A 117 -15.74 13.82 6.22
C LEU A 117 -15.75 12.42 5.58
N GLY A 118 -16.89 11.95 5.06
CA GLY A 118 -17.04 10.58 4.60
C GLY A 118 -16.77 9.55 5.72
N PRO A 119 -16.48 8.28 5.39
CA PRO A 119 -16.36 7.23 6.41
C PRO A 119 -15.06 7.26 7.21
N ASP A 120 -14.01 7.90 6.71
CA ASP A 120 -12.63 7.84 7.23
C ASP A 120 -12.06 9.18 7.69
N GLY A 121 -12.65 10.29 7.25
CA GLY A 121 -12.18 11.64 7.58
C GLY A 121 -12.57 12.07 8.98
N PHE A 122 -11.84 13.06 9.53
CA PHE A 122 -12.06 13.59 10.88
C PHE A 122 -11.62 15.04 11.00
N VAL A 123 -12.10 15.68 12.05
CA VAL A 123 -11.59 16.95 12.61
C VAL A 123 -10.85 16.62 13.90
N LEU A 124 -9.61 17.07 14.01
CA LEU A 124 -8.79 17.04 15.21
C LEU A 124 -8.46 18.47 15.61
N GLY A 125 -8.87 18.89 16.80
CA GLY A 125 -8.64 20.28 17.21
C GLY A 125 -8.79 20.55 18.68
N VAL A 126 -8.50 21.81 19.06
CA VAL A 126 -8.64 22.31 20.42
C VAL A 126 -9.38 23.64 20.41
N GLU A 127 -10.54 23.72 21.05
CA GLU A 127 -11.28 24.97 21.28
C GLU A 127 -11.39 25.28 22.76
N GLY A 128 -10.81 26.38 23.18
CA GLY A 128 -10.70 26.72 24.61
C GLY A 128 -9.82 25.72 25.36
N LYS A 129 -10.45 24.86 26.15
CA LYS A 129 -9.82 23.72 26.85
C LYS A 129 -10.34 22.38 26.32
N THR A 130 -11.35 22.38 25.45
CA THR A 130 -11.95 21.16 24.92
C THR A 130 -11.13 20.66 23.73
N VAL A 131 -10.77 19.37 23.72
CA VAL A 131 -10.19 18.67 22.58
C VAL A 131 -11.31 18.03 21.78
N ILE A 132 -11.24 18.14 20.46
CA ILE A 132 -12.23 17.62 19.52
C ILE A 132 -11.55 16.56 18.64
N ILE A 133 -12.09 15.36 18.60
CA ILE A 133 -11.73 14.29 17.67
C ILE A 133 -13.04 13.75 17.09
N ALA A 134 -13.58 14.47 16.12
CA ALA A 134 -14.88 14.19 15.54
C ALA A 134 -14.72 13.64 14.12
N GLY A 135 -15.11 12.41 13.88
CA GLY A 135 -14.93 11.74 12.60
C GLY A 135 -16.22 11.24 11.97
N GLY A 136 -16.19 11.07 10.65
CA GLY A 136 -17.24 10.38 9.92
C GLY A 136 -17.32 8.89 10.33
N ARG A 137 -18.52 8.32 10.27
CA ARG A 137 -18.73 6.91 10.59
C ARG A 137 -18.48 6.01 9.38
N PRO A 138 -17.89 4.81 9.59
CA PRO A 138 -17.62 4.19 10.89
C PRO A 138 -16.21 4.44 11.45
N ARG A 139 -15.18 4.89 10.65
CA ARG A 139 -13.76 4.84 11.05
C ARG A 139 -13.14 6.19 11.42
N GLY A 140 -13.74 7.31 11.00
CA GLY A 140 -13.08 8.62 11.10
C GLY A 140 -12.66 9.00 12.51
N THR A 141 -13.48 8.75 13.53
CA THR A 141 -13.12 9.06 14.93
C THR A 141 -11.91 8.23 15.40
N LEU A 142 -11.85 6.94 15.08
CA LEU A 142 -10.73 6.07 15.39
C LEU A 142 -9.45 6.52 14.65
N ASN A 143 -9.56 6.89 13.37
CA ASN A 143 -8.45 7.45 12.60
C ASN A 143 -7.92 8.76 13.22
N GLY A 144 -8.80 9.61 13.74
CA GLY A 144 -8.42 10.83 14.45
C GLY A 144 -7.66 10.55 15.75
N VAL A 145 -8.09 9.56 16.53
CA VAL A 145 -7.38 9.10 17.74
C VAL A 145 -5.98 8.57 17.38
N TYR A 146 -5.86 7.71 16.38
CA TYR A 146 -4.54 7.21 15.96
C TYR A 146 -3.64 8.33 15.40
N THR A 147 -4.22 9.33 14.75
CA THR A 147 -3.46 10.51 14.30
C THR A 147 -2.96 11.35 15.48
N LEU A 148 -3.79 11.58 16.50
CA LEU A 148 -3.35 12.24 17.72
C LEU A 148 -2.20 11.47 18.39
N LEU A 149 -2.37 10.16 18.60
CA LEU A 149 -1.37 9.33 19.27
C LEU A 149 -0.04 9.30 18.49
N GLU A 150 -0.11 9.12 17.18
CA GLU A 150 1.07 8.97 16.36
C GLU A 150 1.78 10.30 16.05
N GLU A 151 1.04 11.30 15.55
CA GLU A 151 1.65 12.52 15.02
C GLU A 151 1.84 13.61 16.08
N LYS A 152 0.99 13.65 17.11
CA LYS A 152 1.07 14.69 18.15
C LYS A 152 1.74 14.17 19.42
N LEU A 153 1.55 12.88 19.76
CA LEU A 153 2.08 12.31 21.00
C LEU A 153 3.28 11.37 20.79
N GLY A 154 3.63 11.06 19.55
CA GLY A 154 4.86 10.34 19.20
C GLY A 154 4.81 8.81 19.39
N VAL A 155 3.61 8.23 19.56
CA VAL A 155 3.46 6.77 19.56
C VAL A 155 3.80 6.23 18.18
N ARG A 156 4.48 5.08 18.12
CA ARG A 156 4.80 4.38 16.87
C ARG A 156 4.51 2.89 17.01
N TRP A 157 3.88 2.32 16.01
CA TRP A 157 3.62 0.89 15.87
C TRP A 157 4.40 0.40 14.65
N PHE A 158 5.51 -0.32 14.86
CA PHE A 158 6.37 -0.77 13.77
C PHE A 158 6.00 -2.18 13.28
N THR A 159 5.72 -3.07 14.23
CA THR A 159 5.12 -4.40 14.00
C THR A 159 4.09 -4.65 15.11
N PRO A 160 3.28 -5.72 15.05
CA PRO A 160 2.39 -6.05 16.16
C PRO A 160 3.12 -6.20 17.52
N GLU A 161 4.40 -6.58 17.49
CA GLU A 161 5.24 -6.84 18.68
C GLU A 161 6.17 -5.67 19.04
N VAL A 162 6.37 -4.71 18.14
CA VAL A 162 7.32 -3.60 18.32
C VAL A 162 6.62 -2.26 18.25
N GLU A 163 6.46 -1.65 19.39
CA GLU A 163 5.93 -0.29 19.50
C GLU A 163 6.87 0.61 20.32
N VAL A 164 6.79 1.91 20.08
CA VAL A 164 7.43 2.95 20.89
C VAL A 164 6.36 3.85 21.47
N VAL A 165 6.31 3.92 22.79
CA VAL A 165 5.41 4.80 23.53
C VAL A 165 6.24 5.76 24.37
N PRO A 166 6.27 7.06 24.05
CA PRO A 166 6.99 8.06 24.84
C PRO A 166 6.53 8.09 26.28
N LYS A 167 7.43 8.38 27.21
CA LYS A 167 7.10 8.67 28.61
C LYS A 167 7.19 10.17 28.82
N LEU A 168 6.08 10.80 29.18
CA LEU A 168 5.97 12.25 29.32
C LEU A 168 5.36 12.61 30.68
N ASP A 169 6.06 13.41 31.47
CA ASP A 169 5.50 13.96 32.72
C ASP A 169 4.29 14.87 32.45
N ARG A 170 4.30 15.53 31.29
CA ARG A 170 3.21 16.42 30.85
C ARG A 170 2.84 16.18 29.40
N VAL A 171 1.58 15.90 29.15
CA VAL A 171 1.02 15.82 27.80
C VAL A 171 0.36 17.14 27.45
N ARG A 172 0.83 17.80 26.38
CA ARG A 172 0.32 19.08 25.91
C ARG A 172 -0.07 19.00 24.44
N LEU A 173 -1.14 19.72 24.08
CA LEU A 173 -1.59 19.87 22.70
C LEU A 173 -1.63 21.36 22.32
N LEU A 174 -1.21 21.66 21.10
CA LEU A 174 -1.37 22.99 20.51
C LEU A 174 -2.85 23.28 20.25
N LYS A 175 -3.27 24.52 20.46
CA LYS A 175 -4.60 25.02 20.09
C LYS A 175 -4.65 25.26 18.57
N ALA A 176 -4.74 24.18 17.82
CA ALA A 176 -4.89 24.17 16.37
C ALA A 176 -6.03 23.23 16.01
N THR A 177 -6.64 23.47 14.88
CA THR A 177 -7.68 22.58 14.33
C THR A 177 -7.30 22.21 12.91
N GLU A 178 -7.37 20.93 12.61
CA GLU A 178 -7.15 20.38 11.26
C GLU A 178 -8.32 19.48 10.87
N THR A 179 -8.66 19.50 9.60
CA THR A 179 -9.60 18.54 9.00
C THR A 179 -8.82 17.67 8.03
N ARG A 180 -8.99 16.35 8.14
CA ARG A 180 -8.38 15.39 7.23
C ARG A 180 -9.42 14.47 6.62
N VAL A 181 -9.36 14.39 5.30
CA VAL A 181 -10.09 13.40 4.49
C VAL A 181 -9.04 12.68 3.64
N PRO A 182 -8.86 11.36 3.79
CA PRO A 182 -7.83 10.66 3.03
C PRO A 182 -8.11 10.71 1.53
N ALA A 183 -7.07 10.90 0.74
CA ALA A 183 -7.17 10.94 -0.73
C ALA A 183 -7.59 9.58 -1.31
N LEU A 184 -7.12 8.50 -0.69
CA LEU A 184 -7.48 7.12 -1.03
C LEU A 184 -8.61 6.64 -0.12
N GLN A 185 -9.72 6.23 -0.72
CA GLN A 185 -10.89 5.68 -0.01
C GLN A 185 -10.63 4.26 0.50
N ASN A 186 -10.00 3.42 -0.34
CA ASN A 186 -9.54 2.09 0.05
C ASN A 186 -8.01 2.05 0.04
N ARG A 187 -7.45 1.57 1.15
CA ARG A 187 -6.02 1.51 1.43
C ARG A 187 -5.68 0.08 1.82
N ASP A 188 -5.11 -0.65 0.85
CA ASP A 188 -4.87 -2.09 0.99
C ASP A 188 -3.40 -2.44 0.73
N VAL A 189 -2.66 -2.65 1.82
CA VAL A 189 -1.28 -3.18 1.81
C VAL A 189 -1.37 -4.69 1.92
N PHE A 190 -1.35 -5.38 0.78
CA PHE A 190 -1.50 -6.83 0.70
C PHE A 190 -0.17 -7.54 0.99
N TRP A 191 0.36 -7.26 2.18
CA TRP A 191 1.51 -7.88 2.79
C TRP A 191 1.09 -8.66 4.04
N ARG A 192 1.62 -9.86 4.21
CA ARG A 192 1.24 -10.73 5.34
C ARG A 192 1.41 -10.03 6.70
N GLU A 193 2.40 -9.16 6.82
CA GLU A 193 2.70 -8.38 8.01
C GLU A 193 1.51 -7.55 8.49
N MET A 194 0.74 -6.96 7.57
CA MET A 194 -0.46 -6.16 7.89
C MET A 194 -1.70 -7.03 8.14
N MET A 195 -1.73 -8.27 7.62
CA MET A 195 -2.89 -9.17 7.75
C MET A 195 -2.90 -9.96 9.06
N ARG A 196 -1.82 -9.94 9.84
CA ARG A 196 -1.69 -10.75 11.05
C ARG A 196 -2.55 -10.27 12.21
N ASN A 197 -2.89 -8.98 12.25
CA ASN A 197 -3.56 -8.39 13.39
C ASN A 197 -4.44 -7.22 12.96
N ALA A 198 -5.75 -7.33 13.20
CA ALA A 198 -6.74 -6.33 12.82
C ALA A 198 -6.51 -4.97 13.53
N ASP A 199 -6.13 -4.98 14.81
CA ASP A 199 -5.85 -3.75 15.55
C ASP A 199 -4.59 -3.05 15.00
N PHE A 200 -3.56 -3.82 14.60
CA PHE A 200 -2.36 -3.29 13.96
C PHE A 200 -2.68 -2.64 12.61
N ALA A 201 -3.47 -3.30 11.76
CA ALA A 201 -3.92 -2.73 10.49
C ALA A 201 -4.73 -1.44 10.71
N ALA A 202 -5.65 -1.41 11.69
CA ALA A 202 -6.45 -0.23 12.04
C ALA A 202 -5.59 0.93 12.56
N ARG A 203 -4.55 0.66 13.37
CA ARG A 203 -3.57 1.67 13.82
C ARG A 203 -2.84 2.34 12.67
N HIS A 204 -2.69 1.63 11.55
CA HIS A 204 -2.17 2.16 10.29
C HIS A 204 -3.25 2.73 9.37
N ARG A 205 -4.52 2.80 9.81
CA ARG A 205 -5.69 3.31 9.07
C ARG A 205 -5.93 2.57 7.75
N LEU A 206 -5.49 1.31 7.67
CA LEU A 206 -5.79 0.40 6.58
C LEU A 206 -7.25 -0.07 6.69
N ASN A 207 -7.91 -0.27 5.56
CA ASN A 207 -9.32 -0.61 5.52
C ASN A 207 -9.70 -1.61 4.42
N GLY A 208 -8.72 -2.36 3.90
CA GLY A 208 -8.95 -3.48 2.96
C GLY A 208 -9.63 -4.67 3.63
N GLN A 209 -10.19 -5.56 2.81
CA GLN A 209 -10.96 -6.72 3.29
C GLN A 209 -10.12 -7.84 3.94
N HIS A 210 -8.79 -7.84 3.73
CA HIS A 210 -7.91 -8.94 4.12
C HIS A 210 -7.39 -8.86 5.56
N TYR A 211 -7.77 -7.83 6.33
CA TYR A 211 -7.25 -7.58 7.67
C TYR A 211 -8.09 -8.15 8.81
N GLY A 212 -9.25 -8.75 8.51
CA GLY A 212 -10.17 -9.25 9.53
C GLY A 212 -10.77 -8.14 10.40
N LEU A 213 -10.92 -6.93 9.86
CA LEU A 213 -11.53 -5.80 10.55
C LEU A 213 -13.00 -6.09 10.87
N THR A 214 -13.37 -5.89 12.14
CA THR A 214 -14.74 -6.02 12.63
C THR A 214 -15.36 -4.64 12.87
N GLU A 215 -16.62 -4.59 13.33
CA GLU A 215 -17.25 -3.34 13.76
C GLU A 215 -16.44 -2.58 14.82
N LYS A 216 -15.64 -3.29 15.60
CA LYS A 216 -14.69 -2.70 16.58
C LYS A 216 -13.70 -1.75 15.93
N GLN A 217 -13.17 -2.10 14.76
CA GLN A 217 -12.26 -1.25 13.98
C GLN A 217 -12.98 -0.45 12.89
N GLY A 218 -14.32 -0.54 12.81
CA GLY A 218 -15.15 0.12 11.80
C GLY A 218 -15.29 -0.66 10.49
N GLY A 219 -14.90 -1.93 10.46
CA GLY A 219 -15.03 -2.83 9.33
C GLY A 219 -14.15 -2.48 8.12
N ALA A 220 -14.19 -3.31 7.10
CA ALA A 220 -13.55 -3.03 5.82
C ALA A 220 -14.31 -1.93 5.05
N PHE A 221 -13.60 -1.20 4.19
CA PHE A 221 -14.22 -0.19 3.31
C PHE A 221 -15.04 -0.86 2.20
N THR A 222 -14.49 -1.93 1.64
CA THR A 222 -15.13 -2.71 0.57
C THR A 222 -14.92 -4.20 0.84
N VAL A 223 -15.88 -5.01 0.42
CA VAL A 223 -15.78 -6.46 0.41
C VAL A 223 -16.06 -6.95 -1.01
N TYR A 224 -15.12 -7.71 -1.57
CA TYR A 224 -15.20 -8.28 -2.92
C TYR A 224 -15.68 -9.73 -2.89
N PHE A 225 -16.47 -10.10 -3.91
CA PHE A 225 -16.77 -11.50 -4.22
C PHE A 225 -17.03 -11.70 -5.72
N PRO A 226 -16.39 -12.71 -6.36
CA PRO A 226 -15.04 -13.18 -6.00
C PRO A 226 -14.05 -12.05 -6.14
N PHE A 227 -12.83 -12.21 -5.64
CA PHE A 227 -11.90 -11.08 -5.64
C PHE A 227 -11.48 -10.68 -7.06
N VAL A 228 -11.06 -11.66 -7.91
CA VAL A 228 -10.64 -11.45 -9.31
C VAL A 228 -10.73 -12.73 -10.13
N HIS A 229 -10.42 -12.65 -11.45
CA HIS A 229 -10.30 -13.79 -12.38
C HIS A 229 -11.55 -14.68 -12.39
N SER A 230 -12.72 -14.02 -12.53
CA SER A 230 -14.01 -14.64 -12.27
C SER A 230 -14.65 -15.35 -13.46
N PHE A 231 -14.07 -15.29 -14.68
CA PHE A 231 -14.74 -15.84 -15.87
C PHE A 231 -15.00 -17.34 -15.80
N ASP A 232 -14.09 -18.12 -15.17
CA ASP A 232 -14.34 -19.55 -14.96
C ASP A 232 -15.48 -19.82 -13.95
N ALA A 233 -15.65 -18.95 -12.97
CA ALA A 233 -16.74 -19.04 -11.99
C ALA A 233 -18.08 -18.54 -12.57
N LEU A 234 -18.04 -17.58 -13.50
CA LEU A 234 -19.23 -17.07 -14.21
C LEU A 234 -19.75 -18.09 -15.25
N VAL A 235 -18.85 -18.63 -16.07
CA VAL A 235 -19.14 -19.58 -17.13
C VAL A 235 -18.16 -20.76 -17.01
N PRO A 236 -18.56 -21.82 -16.29
CA PRO A 236 -17.67 -22.94 -15.97
C PRO A 236 -17.07 -23.64 -17.20
N PRO A 237 -15.79 -24.11 -17.11
CA PRO A 237 -15.08 -24.74 -18.22
C PRO A 237 -15.72 -26.03 -18.76
N ASP A 238 -16.46 -26.74 -17.97
CA ASP A 238 -17.18 -27.98 -18.33
C ASP A 238 -18.29 -27.75 -19.38
N LEU A 239 -18.81 -26.53 -19.48
CA LEU A 239 -19.76 -26.15 -20.51
C LEU A 239 -19.19 -26.21 -21.92
N TYR A 240 -17.87 -26.33 -22.09
CA TYR A 240 -17.22 -26.38 -23.42
C TYR A 240 -17.73 -27.53 -24.28
N GLN A 241 -17.99 -28.68 -23.72
CA GLN A 241 -18.41 -29.86 -24.47
C GLN A 241 -19.78 -29.66 -25.14
N ALA A 242 -20.71 -28.98 -24.45
CA ALA A 242 -22.04 -28.70 -24.96
C ALA A 242 -22.11 -27.39 -25.73
N HIS A 243 -21.31 -26.40 -25.35
CA HIS A 243 -21.37 -25.01 -25.81
C HIS A 243 -19.98 -24.45 -26.13
N PRO A 244 -19.27 -24.99 -27.14
CA PRO A 244 -17.95 -24.49 -27.51
C PRO A 244 -17.97 -23.01 -27.92
N GLU A 245 -19.11 -22.48 -28.40
CA GLU A 245 -19.32 -21.06 -28.77
C GLU A 245 -19.23 -20.08 -27.60
N TYR A 246 -19.35 -20.54 -26.35
CA TYR A 246 -19.16 -19.70 -25.14
C TYR A 246 -17.68 -19.37 -24.89
N PHE A 247 -16.78 -20.12 -25.51
CA PHE A 247 -15.34 -20.05 -25.30
C PHE A 247 -14.63 -19.28 -26.43
N PRO A 248 -13.40 -18.80 -26.21
CA PRO A 248 -12.76 -17.90 -27.15
C PRO A 248 -12.44 -18.60 -28.48
N LEU A 249 -12.65 -17.90 -29.58
CA LEU A 249 -12.15 -18.29 -30.89
C LEU A 249 -10.71 -17.79 -31.04
N ILE A 250 -9.76 -18.71 -31.13
CA ILE A 250 -8.33 -18.41 -31.22
C ILE A 250 -7.78 -19.18 -32.40
N ASN A 251 -7.14 -18.48 -33.37
CA ASN A 251 -6.61 -19.07 -34.58
C ASN A 251 -7.62 -19.98 -35.31
N GLY A 252 -8.86 -19.52 -35.43
CA GLY A 252 -9.94 -20.23 -36.13
C GLY A 252 -10.55 -21.42 -35.36
N LYS A 253 -10.14 -21.68 -34.13
CA LYS A 253 -10.66 -22.79 -33.29
C LYS A 253 -11.14 -22.30 -31.95
N ARG A 254 -12.26 -22.84 -31.46
CA ARG A 254 -12.70 -22.65 -30.08
C ARG A 254 -11.74 -23.39 -29.15
N LYS A 255 -11.34 -22.73 -28.06
CA LYS A 255 -10.38 -23.25 -27.08
C LYS A 255 -11.06 -23.53 -25.75
N SER A 256 -10.63 -24.62 -25.08
CA SER A 256 -11.05 -24.99 -23.72
C SER A 256 -9.90 -24.83 -22.72
N GLY A 257 -10.18 -25.07 -21.47
CA GLY A 257 -9.21 -24.97 -20.35
C GLY A 257 -9.22 -23.60 -19.70
N TYR A 258 -8.11 -23.19 -19.12
CA TYR A 258 -7.96 -21.88 -18.47
C TYR A 258 -7.73 -20.78 -19.52
N VAL A 259 -8.85 -20.36 -20.14
CA VAL A 259 -8.89 -19.40 -21.24
C VAL A 259 -9.97 -18.35 -20.97
N GLN A 260 -10.01 -17.30 -21.79
CA GLN A 260 -11.07 -16.28 -21.71
C GLN A 260 -12.44 -16.82 -22.14
N ARG A 261 -13.46 -15.96 -22.21
CA ARG A 261 -14.81 -16.27 -22.70
C ARG A 261 -15.12 -15.45 -23.95
N CYS A 262 -16.13 -15.87 -24.72
CA CYS A 262 -16.64 -15.11 -25.85
C CYS A 262 -17.64 -14.06 -25.38
N LEU A 263 -17.15 -12.83 -25.13
CA LEU A 263 -17.93 -11.76 -24.48
C LEU A 263 -19.01 -11.14 -25.38
N SER A 264 -19.00 -11.46 -26.69
CA SER A 264 -20.09 -11.07 -27.61
C SER A 264 -21.21 -12.09 -27.70
N ASN A 265 -21.08 -13.27 -27.05
CA ASN A 265 -22.11 -14.28 -27.05
C ASN A 265 -23.23 -13.90 -26.07
N PRO A 266 -24.50 -13.81 -26.51
CA PRO A 266 -25.62 -13.37 -25.65
C PRO A 266 -25.94 -14.36 -24.51
N ASP A 267 -25.73 -15.66 -24.71
CA ASP A 267 -25.96 -16.65 -23.65
C ASP A 267 -24.92 -16.56 -22.56
N VAL A 268 -23.63 -16.28 -22.93
CA VAL A 268 -22.57 -15.99 -21.96
C VAL A 268 -22.94 -14.80 -21.09
N LEU A 269 -23.49 -13.72 -21.68
CA LEU A 269 -23.99 -12.57 -20.92
C LEU A 269 -25.14 -12.96 -19.98
N LYS A 270 -26.15 -13.68 -20.49
CA LYS A 270 -27.30 -14.12 -19.70
C LYS A 270 -26.90 -14.97 -18.49
N ILE A 271 -26.03 -15.96 -18.71
CA ILE A 271 -25.51 -16.83 -17.64
C ILE A 271 -24.75 -16.00 -16.61
N SER A 272 -23.92 -15.06 -17.05
CA SER A 272 -23.12 -14.22 -16.15
C SER A 272 -23.99 -13.28 -15.31
N ILE A 273 -25.05 -12.68 -15.87
CA ILE A 273 -26.00 -11.86 -15.10
C ILE A 273 -26.66 -12.72 -14.00
N ALA A 274 -27.19 -13.91 -14.37
CA ALA A 274 -27.82 -14.81 -13.41
C ALA A 274 -26.86 -15.24 -12.29
N ARG A 275 -25.60 -15.50 -12.64
CA ARG A 275 -24.56 -15.88 -11.67
C ARG A 275 -24.23 -14.73 -10.71
N VAL A 276 -24.07 -13.50 -11.20
CA VAL A 276 -23.82 -12.33 -10.33
C VAL A 276 -25.02 -12.08 -9.40
N GLN A 277 -26.25 -12.19 -9.90
CA GLN A 277 -27.46 -12.10 -9.07
C GLN A 277 -27.51 -13.19 -7.98
N GLN A 278 -27.07 -14.40 -8.30
CA GLN A 278 -26.90 -15.48 -7.33
C GLN A 278 -25.85 -15.14 -6.27
N TRP A 279 -24.68 -14.67 -6.68
CA TRP A 279 -23.61 -14.28 -5.76
C TRP A 279 -24.03 -13.17 -4.80
N ILE A 280 -24.79 -12.17 -5.26
CA ILE A 280 -25.32 -11.10 -4.40
C ILE A 280 -26.21 -11.67 -3.28
N LYS A 281 -26.98 -12.71 -3.57
CA LYS A 281 -27.81 -13.39 -2.56
C LYS A 281 -27.01 -14.25 -1.60
N GLU A 282 -25.95 -14.89 -2.10
CA GLU A 282 -25.08 -15.79 -1.32
C GLU A 282 -24.08 -15.03 -0.46
N HIS A 283 -23.69 -13.81 -0.88
CA HIS A 283 -22.68 -12.96 -0.24
C HIS A 283 -23.22 -11.55 0.05
N PRO A 284 -24.22 -11.43 0.96
CA PRO A 284 -24.82 -10.14 1.28
C PRO A 284 -23.89 -9.13 1.92
N GLU A 285 -22.73 -9.58 2.45
CA GLU A 285 -21.65 -8.74 2.97
C GLU A 285 -20.82 -8.07 1.86
N ALA A 286 -20.83 -8.63 0.63
CA ALA A 286 -20.05 -8.09 -0.48
C ALA A 286 -20.67 -6.83 -1.07
N THR A 287 -19.83 -5.85 -1.32
CA THR A 287 -20.23 -4.57 -1.93
C THR A 287 -19.72 -4.41 -3.36
N ILE A 288 -18.76 -5.26 -3.75
CA ILE A 288 -18.17 -5.29 -5.09
C ILE A 288 -18.16 -6.73 -5.60
N PHE A 289 -18.70 -6.93 -6.81
CA PHE A 289 -18.66 -8.21 -7.51
C PHE A 289 -17.74 -8.10 -8.71
N SER A 290 -16.70 -8.97 -8.76
CA SER A 290 -15.73 -8.91 -9.84
C SER A 290 -16.23 -9.70 -11.06
N VAL A 291 -16.30 -9.02 -12.19
CA VAL A 291 -16.52 -9.58 -13.52
C VAL A 291 -15.26 -9.32 -14.33
N SER A 292 -14.26 -10.16 -14.14
CA SER A 292 -12.91 -9.95 -14.65
C SER A 292 -12.37 -11.16 -15.38
N GLN A 293 -11.52 -10.88 -16.37
CA GLN A 293 -10.83 -11.87 -17.17
C GLN A 293 -10.00 -12.84 -16.33
N ASN A 294 -9.88 -14.09 -16.81
CA ASN A 294 -8.95 -15.06 -16.26
C ASN A 294 -7.50 -14.57 -16.44
N ASP A 295 -6.57 -15.07 -15.66
CA ASP A 295 -5.15 -14.78 -15.79
C ASP A 295 -4.55 -15.51 -17.01
N ALA A 296 -5.00 -15.11 -18.19
CA ALA A 296 -4.62 -15.67 -19.48
C ALA A 296 -4.63 -14.56 -20.55
N ILE A 297 -3.69 -14.61 -21.49
CA ILE A 297 -3.47 -13.54 -22.48
C ILE A 297 -4.37 -13.65 -23.73
N GLU A 298 -4.80 -14.84 -24.11
CA GLU A 298 -5.52 -15.06 -25.37
C GLU A 298 -7.02 -14.77 -25.23
N ASN A 299 -7.48 -13.63 -25.77
CA ASN A 299 -8.88 -13.26 -25.82
C ASN A 299 -9.60 -13.79 -27.09
N CYS A 300 -10.94 -13.74 -27.10
CA CYS A 300 -11.76 -14.17 -28.22
C CYS A 300 -11.52 -13.29 -29.47
N ARG A 301 -11.29 -13.94 -30.62
CA ARG A 301 -11.09 -13.31 -31.93
C ARG A 301 -12.21 -13.64 -32.91
N CYS A 302 -13.42 -13.98 -32.44
CA CYS A 302 -14.58 -14.08 -33.33
C CYS A 302 -14.89 -12.71 -33.96
N GLU A 303 -15.61 -12.71 -35.08
CA GLU A 303 -15.89 -11.51 -35.86
C GLU A 303 -16.46 -10.36 -35.01
N GLN A 304 -17.39 -10.65 -34.11
CA GLN A 304 -18.03 -9.65 -33.27
C GLN A 304 -17.08 -9.08 -32.20
N CYS A 305 -16.35 -9.95 -31.46
CA CYS A 305 -15.38 -9.47 -30.47
C CYS A 305 -14.28 -8.67 -31.14
N LYS A 306 -13.65 -9.25 -32.17
CA LYS A 306 -12.54 -8.61 -32.90
C LYS A 306 -12.98 -7.30 -33.56
N GLY A 307 -14.16 -7.29 -34.22
CA GLY A 307 -14.66 -6.08 -34.90
C GLY A 307 -14.88 -4.92 -33.95
N LEU A 308 -15.41 -5.19 -32.74
CA LEU A 308 -15.57 -4.17 -31.71
C LEU A 308 -14.22 -3.69 -31.15
N ASP A 309 -13.32 -4.62 -30.83
CA ASP A 309 -11.99 -4.31 -30.29
C ASP A 309 -11.15 -3.49 -31.27
N ASP A 310 -11.20 -3.82 -32.56
CA ASP A 310 -10.50 -3.10 -33.61
C ASP A 310 -11.06 -1.69 -33.83
N ALA A 311 -12.39 -1.53 -33.83
CA ALA A 311 -13.05 -0.23 -33.95
C ALA A 311 -12.67 0.71 -32.79
N GLU A 312 -12.64 0.19 -31.60
CA GLU A 312 -12.30 0.91 -30.36
C GLU A 312 -10.79 1.00 -30.09
N GLY A 313 -9.97 0.26 -30.84
CA GLY A 313 -8.52 0.24 -30.74
C GLY A 313 -8.00 -0.37 -29.43
N SER A 314 -8.81 -1.19 -28.77
CA SER A 314 -8.48 -1.88 -27.53
C SER A 314 -9.39 -3.09 -27.26
N PRO A 315 -8.85 -4.25 -26.85
CA PRO A 315 -9.65 -5.38 -26.39
C PRO A 315 -10.45 -5.11 -25.08
N ALA A 316 -10.16 -4.02 -24.38
CA ALA A 316 -11.02 -3.56 -23.29
C ALA A 316 -12.44 -3.20 -23.76
N ALA A 317 -12.67 -3.01 -25.06
CA ALA A 317 -13.95 -2.64 -25.61
C ALA A 317 -15.00 -3.76 -25.44
N SER A 318 -14.67 -4.98 -25.88
CA SER A 318 -15.55 -6.13 -25.68
C SER A 318 -15.76 -6.45 -24.20
N LEU A 319 -14.72 -6.35 -23.37
CA LEU A 319 -14.80 -6.53 -21.93
C LEU A 319 -15.74 -5.49 -21.30
N LEU A 320 -15.52 -4.21 -21.57
CA LEU A 320 -16.28 -3.14 -20.94
C LEU A 320 -17.75 -3.13 -21.37
N LYS A 321 -18.05 -3.43 -22.64
CA LYS A 321 -19.41 -3.60 -23.11
C LYS A 321 -20.14 -4.71 -22.35
N PHE A 322 -19.48 -5.84 -22.13
CA PHE A 322 -20.01 -6.98 -21.38
C PHE A 322 -20.24 -6.62 -19.90
N VAL A 323 -19.25 -6.02 -19.25
CA VAL A 323 -19.32 -5.60 -17.84
C VAL A 323 -20.40 -4.54 -17.62
N ASN A 324 -20.52 -3.57 -18.53
CA ASN A 324 -21.56 -2.55 -18.48
C ASN A 324 -22.98 -3.16 -18.55
N ALA A 325 -23.17 -4.17 -19.41
CA ALA A 325 -24.47 -4.83 -19.54
C ALA A 325 -24.85 -5.60 -18.26
N ILE A 326 -23.87 -6.23 -17.59
CA ILE A 326 -24.09 -6.87 -16.28
C ILE A 326 -24.42 -5.81 -15.23
N ALA A 327 -23.62 -4.74 -15.15
CA ALA A 327 -23.82 -3.65 -14.19
C ALA A 327 -25.20 -2.97 -14.36
N GLU A 328 -25.66 -2.82 -15.59
CA GLU A 328 -26.98 -2.31 -15.93
C GLU A 328 -28.12 -3.23 -15.45
N ALA A 329 -27.95 -4.54 -15.63
CA ALA A 329 -28.96 -5.53 -15.22
C ALA A 329 -29.06 -5.69 -13.69
N ILE A 330 -27.99 -5.39 -12.94
CA ILE A 330 -27.93 -5.52 -11.48
C ILE A 330 -28.47 -4.26 -10.77
N GLU A 331 -28.25 -3.09 -11.34
CA GLU A 331 -28.49 -1.78 -10.69
C GLU A 331 -29.92 -1.55 -10.19
N PRO A 332 -31.01 -1.94 -10.93
CA PRO A 332 -32.36 -1.66 -10.48
C PRO A 332 -32.71 -2.28 -9.12
N ASP A 333 -32.23 -3.51 -8.88
CA ASP A 333 -32.50 -4.24 -7.63
C ASP A 333 -31.43 -3.99 -6.57
N HIS A 334 -30.21 -3.58 -6.99
CA HIS A 334 -29.02 -3.47 -6.14
C HIS A 334 -28.22 -2.19 -6.42
N PRO A 335 -28.78 -0.97 -6.18
CA PRO A 335 -28.16 0.30 -6.59
C PRO A 335 -26.83 0.62 -5.86
N ASN A 336 -26.55 -0.03 -4.74
CA ASN A 336 -25.33 0.16 -3.97
C ASN A 336 -24.19 -0.81 -4.36
N ILE A 337 -24.46 -1.81 -5.19
CA ILE A 337 -23.47 -2.76 -5.66
C ILE A 337 -22.61 -2.15 -6.77
N ARG A 338 -21.34 -2.45 -6.74
CA ARG A 338 -20.38 -2.12 -7.80
C ARG A 338 -19.96 -3.39 -8.53
N ILE A 339 -19.74 -3.27 -9.83
CA ILE A 339 -19.12 -4.33 -10.64
C ILE A 339 -17.69 -3.91 -10.94
N ASP A 340 -16.72 -4.74 -10.55
CA ASP A 340 -15.29 -4.51 -10.77
C ASP A 340 -14.82 -5.28 -12.01
N THR A 341 -13.93 -4.69 -12.78
CA THR A 341 -13.22 -5.38 -13.87
C THR A 341 -11.77 -4.93 -13.93
N LEU A 342 -10.91 -5.76 -14.56
CA LEU A 342 -9.49 -5.48 -14.68
C LEU A 342 -9.16 -4.80 -16.01
N ALA A 343 -8.37 -3.75 -15.97
CA ALA A 343 -7.56 -3.26 -17.09
C ALA A 343 -6.16 -3.85 -16.93
N TYR A 344 -5.96 -5.05 -17.47
CA TYR A 344 -4.83 -5.92 -17.20
C TYR A 344 -4.29 -6.56 -18.49
N GLN A 345 -2.99 -6.48 -18.69
CA GLN A 345 -2.33 -7.04 -19.87
C GLN A 345 -3.01 -6.57 -21.18
N TYR A 346 -3.66 -7.46 -21.94
CA TYR A 346 -4.27 -7.15 -23.23
C TYR A 346 -5.45 -6.16 -23.15
N THR A 347 -6.11 -6.00 -22.00
CA THR A 347 -7.22 -5.03 -21.78
C THR A 347 -6.78 -3.74 -21.12
N ARG A 348 -5.47 -3.51 -20.88
CA ARG A 348 -5.00 -2.36 -20.11
C ARG A 348 -5.30 -1.02 -20.78
N LYS A 349 -5.20 -0.95 -22.10
CA LYS A 349 -5.48 0.27 -22.87
C LYS A 349 -6.96 0.62 -22.84
N ALA A 350 -7.31 1.88 -22.57
CA ALA A 350 -8.68 2.35 -22.60
C ALA A 350 -9.27 2.33 -24.04
N PRO A 351 -10.56 2.00 -24.24
CA PRO A 351 -11.24 2.10 -25.52
C PRO A 351 -11.53 3.56 -25.91
N LYS A 352 -11.74 3.84 -27.20
CA LYS A 352 -11.94 5.20 -27.72
C LYS A 352 -13.25 5.84 -27.28
N THR A 353 -14.38 5.14 -27.40
CA THR A 353 -15.72 5.69 -27.21
C THR A 353 -16.52 5.01 -26.10
N ILE A 354 -16.32 3.72 -25.86
CA ILE A 354 -17.03 2.99 -24.80
C ILE A 354 -16.55 3.49 -23.43
N ARG A 355 -17.52 3.77 -22.56
CA ARG A 355 -17.26 4.30 -21.20
C ARG A 355 -17.81 3.33 -20.15
N PRO A 356 -17.11 3.17 -19.02
CA PRO A 356 -17.67 2.44 -17.89
C PRO A 356 -18.88 3.17 -17.32
N ARG A 357 -19.89 2.40 -16.89
CA ARG A 357 -21.04 2.94 -16.14
C ARG A 357 -20.58 3.50 -14.79
N HIS A 358 -21.39 4.34 -14.17
CA HIS A 358 -21.08 4.95 -12.87
C HIS A 358 -20.92 3.93 -11.73
N ASN A 359 -21.50 2.74 -11.86
CA ASN A 359 -21.39 1.63 -10.91
C ASN A 359 -20.32 0.59 -11.33
N VAL A 360 -19.50 0.88 -12.33
CA VAL A 360 -18.37 0.03 -12.78
C VAL A 360 -17.06 0.58 -12.28
N ILE A 361 -16.27 -0.26 -11.65
CA ILE A 361 -14.88 0.01 -11.24
C ILE A 361 -13.95 -0.57 -12.30
N VAL A 362 -13.00 0.25 -12.76
CA VAL A 362 -11.89 -0.22 -13.60
C VAL A 362 -10.64 -0.27 -12.74
N ARG A 363 -10.09 -1.47 -12.54
CA ARG A 363 -8.86 -1.70 -11.78
C ARG A 363 -7.69 -1.91 -12.74
N LEU A 364 -6.78 -0.94 -12.78
CA LEU A 364 -5.57 -1.02 -13.59
C LEU A 364 -4.49 -1.79 -12.85
N CYS A 365 -3.82 -2.71 -13.56
CA CYS A 365 -2.72 -3.50 -13.03
C CYS A 365 -1.39 -3.04 -13.66
N SER A 366 -0.38 -2.77 -12.84
CA SER A 366 0.94 -2.27 -13.26
C SER A 366 1.96 -3.39 -13.53
N ILE A 367 1.53 -4.64 -13.69
CA ILE A 367 2.35 -5.86 -13.65
C ILE A 367 3.60 -5.83 -14.54
N GLU A 368 3.55 -5.16 -15.70
CA GLU A 368 4.67 -5.11 -16.66
C GLU A 368 5.65 -3.97 -16.38
N CYS A 369 5.36 -3.11 -15.38
CA CYS A 369 6.15 -1.91 -15.13
C CYS A 369 7.53 -2.21 -14.54
N CYS A 370 8.44 -1.25 -14.72
CA CYS A 370 9.61 -1.12 -13.88
C CYS A 370 9.19 -0.51 -12.54
N PHE A 371 9.55 -1.15 -11.44
CA PHE A 371 9.19 -0.75 -10.08
C PHE A 371 10.30 -0.02 -9.33
N SER A 372 11.53 0.02 -9.88
CA SER A 372 12.67 0.68 -9.25
C SER A 372 12.77 2.18 -9.51
N HIS A 373 11.99 2.69 -10.47
CA HIS A 373 11.95 4.12 -10.80
C HIS A 373 10.52 4.66 -10.71
N PRO A 374 10.37 5.95 -10.33
CA PRO A 374 9.07 6.60 -10.31
C PRO A 374 8.34 6.50 -11.65
N LEU A 375 7.07 6.12 -11.62
CA LEU A 375 6.24 5.95 -12.83
C LEU A 375 6.15 7.21 -13.68
N ASP A 376 6.14 8.39 -13.07
CA ASP A 376 5.99 9.67 -13.76
C ASP A 376 7.23 10.08 -14.55
N THR A 377 8.41 9.63 -14.18
CA THR A 377 9.69 10.02 -14.78
C THR A 377 10.45 8.89 -15.47
N CYS A 378 10.14 7.63 -15.17
CA CYS A 378 10.82 6.48 -15.76
C CYS A 378 10.70 6.48 -17.28
N ALA A 379 11.87 6.33 -17.97
CA ALA A 379 11.95 6.32 -19.42
C ALA A 379 11.64 4.96 -20.05
N ALA A 380 11.48 3.90 -19.26
CA ALA A 380 11.13 2.57 -19.75
C ALA A 380 9.80 2.59 -20.52
N GLU A 381 9.73 1.84 -21.62
CA GLU A 381 8.57 1.82 -22.52
C GLU A 381 7.31 1.36 -21.81
N GLU A 382 7.43 0.33 -20.98
CA GLU A 382 6.34 -0.23 -20.17
C GLU A 382 5.76 0.80 -19.20
N ASN A 383 6.60 1.61 -18.56
CA ASN A 383 6.15 2.68 -17.66
C ASN A 383 5.51 3.84 -18.44
N ARG A 384 6.03 4.18 -19.63
CA ARG A 384 5.40 5.19 -20.49
C ARG A 384 4.00 4.76 -20.92
N ARG A 385 3.85 3.50 -21.37
CA ARG A 385 2.55 2.94 -21.75
C ARG A 385 1.58 2.94 -20.58
N PHE A 386 2.03 2.54 -19.39
CA PHE A 386 1.17 2.55 -18.21
C PHE A 386 0.72 3.97 -17.82
N ARG A 387 1.62 4.97 -17.90
CA ARG A 387 1.24 6.39 -17.72
C ARG A 387 0.14 6.81 -18.68
N ASP A 388 0.30 6.48 -19.97
CA ASP A 388 -0.68 6.84 -20.99
C ASP A 388 -2.03 6.16 -20.71
N ASP A 389 -2.01 4.89 -20.30
CA ASP A 389 -3.20 4.12 -19.98
C ASP A 389 -3.95 4.71 -18.76
N ILE A 390 -3.26 4.99 -17.64
CA ILE A 390 -3.91 5.55 -16.45
C ILE A 390 -4.46 6.97 -16.71
N ILE A 391 -3.76 7.79 -17.49
CA ILE A 391 -4.23 9.11 -17.90
C ILE A 391 -5.48 8.99 -18.79
N ALA A 392 -5.50 8.02 -19.71
CA ALA A 392 -6.64 7.77 -20.58
C ALA A 392 -7.86 7.29 -19.78
N TRP A 393 -7.69 6.32 -18.89
CA TRP A 393 -8.75 5.85 -18.01
C TRP A 393 -9.26 6.94 -17.06
N GLY A 394 -8.36 7.79 -16.52
CA GLY A 394 -8.72 8.92 -15.67
C GLY A 394 -9.67 9.94 -16.29
N LYS A 395 -9.70 10.01 -17.63
CA LYS A 395 -10.62 10.88 -18.38
C LYS A 395 -12.01 10.29 -18.58
N VAL A 396 -12.14 8.96 -18.44
CA VAL A 396 -13.35 8.25 -18.91
C VAL A 396 -14.00 7.37 -17.85
N ALA A 397 -13.24 6.89 -16.87
CA ALA A 397 -13.76 6.03 -15.82
C ALA A 397 -14.13 6.84 -14.57
N PRO A 398 -15.37 6.72 -14.06
CA PRO A 398 -15.80 7.42 -12.86
C PRO A 398 -15.12 6.88 -11.60
N LEU A 399 -14.74 5.59 -11.61
CA LEU A 399 -14.10 4.89 -10.49
C LEU A 399 -12.87 4.15 -11.01
N ILE A 400 -11.68 4.63 -10.62
CA ILE A 400 -10.41 4.00 -10.95
C ILE A 400 -9.78 3.47 -9.67
N TYR A 401 -9.44 2.18 -9.72
CA TYR A 401 -8.65 1.50 -8.72
C TYR A 401 -7.32 1.07 -9.36
N VAL A 402 -6.30 0.85 -8.54
CA VAL A 402 -5.02 0.35 -9.03
C VAL A 402 -4.63 -0.88 -8.22
N TRP A 403 -4.12 -1.87 -8.93
CA TRP A 403 -3.38 -3.01 -8.40
C TRP A 403 -1.90 -2.78 -8.73
N ASP A 404 -1.14 -2.42 -7.73
CA ASP A 404 0.31 -2.22 -7.84
C ASP A 404 1.07 -3.38 -7.18
N TYR A 405 2.36 -3.52 -7.53
CA TYR A 405 3.18 -4.66 -7.12
C TYR A 405 4.44 -4.14 -6.44
N THR A 406 4.79 -4.70 -5.30
CA THR A 406 5.80 -4.12 -4.41
C THR A 406 6.92 -5.07 -3.99
N THR A 407 6.97 -6.27 -4.59
CA THR A 407 8.00 -7.29 -4.35
C THR A 407 8.30 -8.07 -5.63
N ASP A 408 9.36 -8.90 -5.62
CA ASP A 408 9.60 -9.89 -6.67
C ASP A 408 8.82 -11.17 -6.36
N PHE A 409 7.84 -11.53 -7.18
CA PHE A 409 6.97 -12.71 -6.98
C PHE A 409 7.64 -14.02 -7.38
N GLY A 410 8.64 -13.96 -8.26
CA GLY A 410 9.50 -15.10 -8.57
C GLY A 410 10.47 -15.42 -7.43
N HIS A 411 10.76 -14.43 -6.55
CA HIS A 411 11.83 -14.53 -5.57
C HIS A 411 11.59 -13.63 -4.34
N TYR A 412 10.66 -14.00 -3.44
CA TYR A 412 10.30 -13.21 -2.24
C TYR A 412 11.47 -12.84 -1.33
N GLN A 413 12.55 -13.61 -1.41
CA GLN A 413 13.80 -13.37 -0.66
C GLN A 413 14.88 -12.67 -1.50
N GLN A 414 14.55 -12.11 -2.66
CA GLN A 414 15.49 -11.34 -3.46
C GLN A 414 15.46 -9.85 -3.09
N PRO A 415 16.60 -9.14 -2.99
CA PRO A 415 16.56 -7.69 -2.85
C PRO A 415 15.79 -7.02 -3.98
N PHE A 416 14.80 -6.21 -3.62
CA PHE A 416 13.91 -5.52 -4.57
C PHE A 416 13.99 -4.00 -4.37
N PRO A 417 14.81 -3.28 -5.15
CA PRO A 417 15.18 -1.89 -4.88
C PRO A 417 14.12 -0.89 -5.37
N ASN A 418 12.99 -0.76 -4.65
CA ASN A 418 11.88 0.12 -5.03
C ASN A 418 11.51 1.21 -4.00
N PHE A 419 12.20 1.33 -2.86
CA PHE A 419 11.85 2.34 -1.85
C PHE A 419 11.86 3.78 -2.40
N ASP A 420 12.75 4.08 -3.36
CA ASP A 420 12.87 5.41 -3.97
C ASP A 420 11.68 5.76 -4.90
N ALA A 421 10.93 4.76 -5.38
CA ALA A 421 9.80 4.93 -6.29
C ALA A 421 8.44 5.01 -5.58
N LEU A 422 8.28 4.37 -4.41
CA LEU A 422 6.98 4.16 -3.77
C LEU A 422 6.18 5.45 -3.56
N GLN A 423 6.78 6.49 -3.01
CA GLN A 423 6.07 7.75 -2.75
C GLN A 423 5.61 8.44 -4.03
N SER A 424 6.49 8.50 -5.02
CA SER A 424 6.18 9.12 -6.30
C SER A 424 5.04 8.40 -7.02
N ASN A 425 5.04 7.06 -6.95
CA ASN A 425 3.99 6.23 -7.55
C ASN A 425 2.63 6.47 -6.86
N VAL A 426 2.56 6.47 -5.54
CA VAL A 426 1.31 6.73 -4.81
C VAL A 426 0.79 8.15 -5.12
N ARG A 427 1.66 9.17 -5.13
CA ARG A 427 1.30 10.54 -5.55
C ARG A 427 0.79 10.60 -6.98
N PHE A 428 1.44 9.88 -7.88
CA PHE A 428 1.04 9.80 -9.28
C PHE A 428 -0.37 9.19 -9.42
N PHE A 429 -0.66 8.11 -8.73
CA PHE A 429 -2.00 7.50 -8.73
C PHE A 429 -3.07 8.45 -8.20
N VAL A 430 -2.83 9.08 -7.05
CA VAL A 430 -3.78 10.05 -6.46
C VAL A 430 -4.02 11.23 -7.40
N LYS A 431 -2.98 11.78 -8.01
CA LYS A 431 -3.05 12.87 -9.00
C LYS A 431 -3.94 12.52 -10.19
N HIS A 432 -3.97 11.25 -10.60
CA HIS A 432 -4.77 10.77 -11.73
C HIS A 432 -6.14 10.18 -11.33
N GLY A 433 -6.63 10.51 -10.12
CA GLY A 433 -7.99 10.22 -9.70
C GLY A 433 -8.22 8.82 -9.12
N VAL A 434 -7.16 8.05 -8.88
CA VAL A 434 -7.27 6.74 -8.22
C VAL A 434 -7.86 6.91 -6.81
N LYS A 435 -8.87 6.08 -6.49
CA LYS A 435 -9.59 6.09 -5.21
C LYS A 435 -9.28 4.89 -4.32
N SER A 436 -8.76 3.81 -4.91
CA SER A 436 -8.36 2.60 -4.19
C SER A 436 -7.02 2.13 -4.70
N LEU A 437 -6.15 1.79 -3.76
CA LEU A 437 -4.83 1.27 -4.08
C LEU A 437 -4.61 -0.04 -3.32
N PHE A 438 -4.32 -1.10 -4.08
CA PHE A 438 -3.99 -2.43 -3.61
C PHE A 438 -2.50 -2.69 -3.91
N GLU A 439 -1.68 -2.66 -2.85
CA GLU A 439 -0.22 -2.82 -2.91
C GLU A 439 0.15 -4.28 -2.63
N GLN A 440 0.19 -5.08 -3.69
CA GLN A 440 0.50 -6.50 -3.54
C GLN A 440 1.98 -6.72 -3.24
N GLY A 441 2.22 -7.47 -2.16
CA GLY A 441 3.55 -7.94 -1.78
C GLY A 441 3.58 -9.42 -1.44
N ASN A 442 4.45 -9.83 -0.51
CA ASN A 442 4.45 -11.21 -0.03
C ASN A 442 3.27 -11.45 0.92
N TYR A 443 2.22 -12.06 0.37
CA TYR A 443 0.99 -12.42 1.09
C TYR A 443 0.99 -13.86 1.61
N SER A 444 2.04 -14.63 1.37
CA SER A 444 2.14 -16.03 1.82
C SER A 444 1.97 -16.14 3.34
N GLY A 445 1.51 -17.31 3.81
CA GLY A 445 1.11 -17.50 5.21
C GLY A 445 2.15 -17.09 6.26
N GLY A 446 3.44 -17.21 5.93
CA GLY A 446 4.55 -16.84 6.80
C GLY A 446 5.00 -15.37 6.70
N GLY A 447 4.77 -14.69 5.57
CA GLY A 447 5.33 -13.36 5.32
C GLY A 447 6.86 -13.34 5.32
N ASN A 448 7.45 -12.27 5.86
CA ASN A 448 8.90 -12.09 6.01
C ASN A 448 9.69 -12.27 4.68
N GLY A 449 9.17 -11.69 3.59
CA GLY A 449 9.92 -11.44 2.38
C GLY A 449 11.01 -10.39 2.60
N GLU A 450 11.75 -10.06 1.55
CA GLU A 450 12.82 -9.04 1.62
C GLU A 450 12.31 -7.74 2.24
N MET A 451 12.88 -7.37 3.39
CA MET A 451 12.50 -6.19 4.18
C MET A 451 10.96 -6.05 4.43
N GLY A 452 10.22 -7.17 4.46
CA GLY A 452 8.77 -7.21 4.53
C GLY A 452 8.15 -6.30 5.60
N PRO A 453 8.55 -6.36 6.88
CA PRO A 453 7.99 -5.48 7.92
C PRO A 453 8.19 -3.98 7.64
N LEU A 454 9.38 -3.57 7.16
CA LEU A 454 9.65 -2.18 6.80
C LEU A 454 8.82 -1.76 5.59
N ARG A 455 8.75 -2.60 4.56
CA ARG A 455 8.03 -2.32 3.32
C ARG A 455 6.53 -2.13 3.57
N ALA A 456 5.94 -3.05 4.31
CA ALA A 456 4.53 -2.97 4.70
C ALA A 456 4.24 -1.70 5.53
N TYR A 457 5.12 -1.34 6.47
CA TYR A 457 5.00 -0.12 7.27
C TYR A 457 5.05 1.15 6.40
N VAL A 458 6.04 1.26 5.51
CA VAL A 458 6.20 2.44 4.62
C VAL A 458 4.99 2.60 3.70
N LEU A 459 4.53 1.51 3.09
CA LEU A 459 3.34 1.51 2.23
C LEU A 459 2.10 1.98 3.00
N ALA A 460 1.89 1.49 4.21
CA ALA A 460 0.75 1.91 5.03
C ALA A 460 0.78 3.42 5.34
N LYS A 461 1.96 4.00 5.61
CA LYS A 461 2.11 5.46 5.80
C LYS A 461 1.78 6.24 4.53
N LEU A 462 2.25 5.75 3.38
CA LEU A 462 1.99 6.37 2.07
C LEU A 462 0.52 6.31 1.66
N LEU A 463 -0.16 5.18 1.89
CA LEU A 463 -1.58 5.06 1.57
C LEU A 463 -2.45 5.98 2.46
N TRP A 464 -2.04 6.25 3.69
CA TRP A 464 -2.71 7.21 4.56
C TRP A 464 -2.43 8.66 4.16
N ASN A 465 -1.16 8.98 3.94
CA ASN A 465 -0.71 10.33 3.55
C ASN A 465 0.36 10.24 2.46
N PRO A 466 0.01 10.41 1.19
CA PRO A 466 0.96 10.38 0.08
C PRO A 466 2.11 11.40 0.19
N ASP A 467 1.89 12.48 0.96
CA ASP A 467 2.86 13.57 1.13
C ASP A 467 3.72 13.43 2.40
N THR A 468 3.65 12.30 3.09
CA THR A 468 4.47 12.04 4.27
C THR A 468 5.96 11.93 3.92
N ASP A 469 6.85 12.15 4.90
CA ASP A 469 8.29 11.99 4.72
C ASP A 469 8.69 10.50 4.83
N VAL A 470 8.85 9.85 3.69
CA VAL A 470 9.19 8.42 3.60
C VAL A 470 10.55 8.12 4.21
N GLN A 471 11.55 8.97 3.99
CA GLN A 471 12.90 8.75 4.52
C GLN A 471 12.89 8.79 6.06
N LYS A 472 12.13 9.72 6.62
CA LYS A 472 11.91 9.77 8.08
C LYS A 472 11.26 8.47 8.58
N HIS A 473 10.24 7.95 7.90
CA HIS A 473 9.59 6.70 8.30
C HIS A 473 10.52 5.49 8.21
N ILE A 474 11.35 5.40 7.17
CA ILE A 474 12.39 4.37 7.06
C ILE A 474 13.38 4.47 8.24
N GLN A 475 13.89 5.67 8.52
CA GLN A 475 14.83 5.89 9.63
C GLN A 475 14.21 5.57 11.00
N GLU A 476 12.98 6.04 11.27
CA GLU A 476 12.25 5.75 12.51
C GLU A 476 12.06 4.24 12.71
N PHE A 477 11.61 3.55 11.65
CA PHE A 477 11.44 2.08 11.69
C PHE A 477 12.76 1.37 11.96
N VAL A 478 13.79 1.66 11.15
CA VAL A 478 15.06 0.95 11.22
C VAL A 478 15.74 1.19 12.57
N ASN A 479 15.71 2.42 13.10
CA ASN A 479 16.27 2.74 14.42
C ASN A 479 15.55 1.98 15.55
N ALA A 480 14.24 1.93 15.54
CA ALA A 480 13.47 1.23 16.58
C ALA A 480 13.57 -0.30 16.49
N TYR A 481 13.63 -0.83 15.25
CA TYR A 481 13.60 -2.27 15.01
C TYR A 481 14.96 -2.93 15.14
N TYR A 482 16.04 -2.21 14.79
CA TYR A 482 17.41 -2.75 14.76
C TYR A 482 18.36 -2.11 15.79
N GLY A 483 17.93 -1.13 16.60
CA GLY A 483 18.73 -0.54 17.66
C GLY A 483 20.08 -0.02 17.15
N LYS A 484 21.18 -0.38 17.82
CA LYS A 484 22.54 0.04 17.41
C LYS A 484 23.00 -0.51 16.06
N ALA A 485 22.36 -1.57 15.55
CA ALA A 485 22.62 -2.10 14.21
C ALA A 485 22.04 -1.22 13.09
N ALA A 486 21.12 -0.31 13.41
CA ALA A 486 20.36 0.50 12.45
C ALA A 486 21.22 1.22 11.39
N PRO A 487 22.35 1.87 11.71
CA PRO A 487 23.18 2.55 10.69
C PRO A 487 23.69 1.60 9.61
N LYS A 488 23.99 0.33 9.98
CA LYS A 488 24.48 -0.68 9.03
C LYS A 488 23.35 -1.24 8.17
N ILE A 489 22.13 -1.36 8.72
CA ILE A 489 20.93 -1.74 7.97
C ILE A 489 20.53 -0.64 6.97
N LEU A 490 20.59 0.65 7.35
CA LEU A 490 20.37 1.76 6.41
C LEU A 490 21.40 1.76 5.28
N ALA A 491 22.66 1.53 5.59
CA ALA A 491 23.72 1.39 4.58
C ALA A 491 23.51 0.17 3.68
N TYR A 492 22.99 -0.94 4.20
CA TYR A 492 22.61 -2.12 3.40
C TYR A 492 21.48 -1.79 2.42
N ILE A 493 20.42 -1.12 2.88
CA ILE A 493 19.33 -0.66 2.02
C ILE A 493 19.87 0.24 0.91
N ASP A 494 20.70 1.23 1.24
CA ASP A 494 21.32 2.13 0.27
C ASP A 494 22.19 1.36 -0.75
N THR A 495 23.01 0.42 -0.28
CA THR A 495 23.86 -0.43 -1.14
C THR A 495 23.06 -1.24 -2.15
N THR A 496 21.91 -1.79 -1.76
CA THR A 496 21.05 -2.57 -2.67
C THR A 496 20.25 -1.69 -3.64
N HIS A 497 19.99 -0.41 -3.30
CA HIS A 497 19.25 0.52 -4.15
C HIS A 497 20.15 1.34 -5.08
N SER A 498 21.43 1.56 -4.73
CA SER A 498 22.35 2.38 -5.53
C SER A 498 22.50 1.93 -7.00
N PRO A 499 22.52 0.61 -7.34
CA PRO A 499 22.65 0.21 -8.75
C PRO A 499 21.51 0.68 -9.65
N VAL A 500 20.28 0.72 -9.14
CA VAL A 500 19.13 1.21 -9.92
C VAL A 500 19.14 2.74 -9.98
N ARG A 501 19.47 3.41 -8.88
CA ARG A 501 19.52 4.86 -8.79
C ARG A 501 20.62 5.48 -9.64
N GLU A 502 21.85 4.94 -9.55
CA GLU A 502 23.03 5.54 -10.17
C GLU A 502 23.28 5.07 -11.61
N LYS A 503 22.89 3.83 -11.93
CA LYS A 503 23.17 3.21 -13.23
C LYS A 503 21.91 3.06 -14.10
N GLY A 504 20.76 3.54 -13.62
CA GLY A 504 19.48 3.46 -14.34
C GLY A 504 19.06 2.03 -14.66
N LEU A 505 19.36 1.07 -13.78
CA LEU A 505 18.97 -0.33 -13.96
C LEU A 505 17.53 -0.53 -13.50
N HIS A 506 16.73 -1.16 -14.34
CA HIS A 506 15.32 -1.44 -14.04
C HIS A 506 15.14 -2.73 -13.24
N ALA A 507 14.13 -2.78 -12.38
CA ALA A 507 13.70 -3.96 -11.65
C ALA A 507 12.23 -4.27 -11.91
N HIS A 508 11.95 -5.56 -12.18
CA HIS A 508 10.62 -6.09 -12.49
C HIS A 508 10.27 -7.22 -11.51
N ILE A 509 9.00 -7.52 -11.38
CA ILE A 509 8.48 -8.42 -10.34
C ILE A 509 8.76 -9.93 -10.56
N PHE A 510 9.43 -10.29 -11.66
CA PHE A 510 9.87 -11.65 -11.97
C PHE A 510 11.35 -11.67 -12.40
N ASP A 511 12.13 -10.73 -11.91
CA ASP A 511 13.56 -10.65 -12.24
C ASP A 511 14.34 -11.82 -11.65
N ALA A 512 15.21 -12.42 -12.48
CA ALA A 512 16.06 -13.50 -12.01
C ALA A 512 17.13 -13.01 -11.01
N PRO A 513 17.60 -13.86 -10.07
CA PRO A 513 18.68 -13.51 -9.14
C PRO A 513 20.01 -13.14 -9.79
N THR A 514 20.13 -13.35 -11.10
CA THR A 514 21.26 -12.94 -11.94
C THR A 514 21.15 -11.53 -12.51
N SER A 515 20.08 -10.81 -12.18
CA SER A 515 19.83 -9.45 -12.66
C SER A 515 20.98 -8.49 -12.37
N ARG A 516 21.15 -7.48 -13.25
CA ARG A 516 22.33 -6.61 -13.26
C ARG A 516 22.50 -5.77 -12.00
N TYR A 517 21.43 -5.50 -11.27
CA TYR A 517 21.46 -4.80 -9.98
C TYR A 517 21.85 -5.71 -8.80
N LEU A 518 21.89 -7.06 -8.99
CA LEU A 518 22.24 -8.07 -7.99
C LEU A 518 23.64 -8.65 -8.22
N LYS A 519 24.60 -7.83 -8.65
CA LYS A 519 25.98 -8.27 -8.87
C LYS A 519 26.66 -8.72 -7.58
N SER A 520 27.73 -9.54 -7.74
CA SER A 520 28.48 -10.10 -6.60
C SER A 520 29.05 -9.01 -5.68
N ASP A 521 29.58 -7.92 -6.26
CA ASP A 521 30.11 -6.78 -5.51
C ASP A 521 29.07 -6.14 -4.59
N VAL A 522 27.83 -5.99 -5.07
CA VAL A 522 26.70 -5.47 -4.26
C VAL A 522 26.33 -6.45 -3.14
N MET A 523 26.26 -7.76 -3.47
CA MET A 523 25.93 -8.79 -2.48
C MET A 523 27.02 -8.97 -1.42
N GLU A 524 28.29 -8.88 -1.80
CA GLU A 524 29.44 -8.95 -0.87
C GLU A 524 29.50 -7.72 0.04
N ALA A 525 29.28 -6.52 -0.52
CA ALA A 525 29.18 -5.29 0.27
C ALA A 525 28.02 -5.34 1.26
N GLY A 526 26.85 -5.82 0.80
CA GLY A 526 25.67 -6.02 1.65
C GLY A 526 25.92 -7.01 2.77
N GLU A 527 26.57 -8.15 2.49
CA GLU A 527 26.88 -9.15 3.50
C GLU A 527 27.83 -8.61 4.58
N LYS A 528 28.87 -7.86 4.18
CA LYS A 528 29.79 -7.20 5.13
C LYS A 528 29.05 -6.23 6.06
N LEU A 529 28.13 -5.43 5.54
CA LEU A 529 27.33 -4.52 6.35
C LEU A 529 26.45 -5.27 7.35
N LEU A 530 25.88 -6.41 6.94
CA LEU A 530 25.07 -7.25 7.82
C LEU A 530 25.90 -8.00 8.85
N ASP A 531 27.17 -8.37 8.57
CA ASP A 531 28.11 -8.89 9.57
C ASP A 531 28.41 -7.83 10.64
N GLU A 532 28.68 -6.59 10.23
CA GLU A 532 28.88 -5.47 11.14
C GLU A 532 27.60 -5.14 11.94
N ALA A 533 26.42 -5.24 11.31
CA ALA A 533 25.14 -5.06 11.98
C ALA A 533 24.90 -6.12 13.08
N GLU A 534 25.22 -7.39 12.79
CA GLU A 534 25.04 -8.48 13.74
C GLU A 534 25.96 -8.33 14.97
N GLN A 535 27.20 -7.81 14.78
CA GLN A 535 28.11 -7.49 15.88
C GLN A 535 27.60 -6.34 16.77
N LEU A 536 26.83 -5.41 16.21
CA LEU A 536 26.25 -4.27 16.92
C LEU A 536 24.91 -4.61 17.60
N ALA A 537 24.35 -5.80 17.37
CA ALA A 537 23.06 -6.19 17.93
C ALA A 537 23.14 -6.30 19.47
N GLU A 538 22.31 -5.52 20.15
CA GLU A 538 22.35 -5.34 21.62
C GLU A 538 21.71 -6.49 22.40
N ASN A 539 20.90 -7.30 21.72
CA ASN A 539 20.19 -8.46 22.29
C ASN A 539 19.89 -9.50 21.21
N ASP A 540 19.38 -10.66 21.63
CA ASP A 540 19.09 -11.77 20.73
C ASP A 540 17.95 -11.48 19.74
N ASP A 541 16.96 -10.66 20.11
CA ASP A 541 15.88 -10.26 19.22
C ASP A 541 16.41 -9.41 18.06
N ILE A 542 17.22 -8.41 18.36
CA ILE A 542 17.85 -7.57 17.33
C ILE A 542 18.79 -8.41 16.46
N ARG A 543 19.59 -9.27 17.07
CA ARG A 543 20.46 -10.20 16.32
C ARG A 543 19.67 -11.06 15.37
N PHE A 544 18.57 -11.63 15.82
CA PHE A 544 17.69 -12.45 14.98
C PHE A 544 17.07 -11.63 13.82
N ARG A 545 16.63 -10.39 14.07
CA ARG A 545 16.12 -9.49 13.02
C ARG A 545 17.19 -9.17 11.96
N VAL A 546 18.45 -8.98 12.36
CA VAL A 546 19.57 -8.81 11.43
C VAL A 546 19.82 -10.09 10.63
N GLN A 547 19.73 -11.27 11.25
CA GLN A 547 19.83 -12.55 10.55
C GLN A 547 18.70 -12.73 9.51
N VAL A 548 17.48 -12.31 9.81
CA VAL A 548 16.37 -12.30 8.84
C VAL A 548 16.67 -11.33 7.70
N ALA A 549 17.17 -10.13 7.98
CA ALA A 549 17.55 -9.16 6.96
C ALA A 549 18.69 -9.65 6.04
N ARG A 550 19.44 -10.68 6.45
CA ARG A 550 20.52 -11.32 5.67
C ARG A 550 20.01 -12.35 4.67
N LEU A 551 18.82 -12.92 4.87
CA LEU A 551 18.30 -13.97 4.01
C LEU A 551 18.32 -13.61 2.51
N PRO A 552 18.01 -12.36 2.10
CA PRO A 552 18.07 -11.92 0.71
C PRO A 552 19.46 -12.06 0.07
N VAL A 553 20.50 -11.72 0.80
CA VAL A 553 21.89 -11.86 0.30
C VAL A 553 22.25 -13.33 0.10
N TRP A 554 21.95 -14.16 1.06
CA TRP A 554 22.22 -15.60 0.97
C TRP A 554 21.39 -16.27 -0.13
N TYR A 555 20.12 -15.94 -0.21
CA TYR A 555 19.25 -16.44 -1.28
C TYR A 555 19.81 -16.12 -2.68
N THR A 556 20.19 -14.86 -2.90
CA THR A 556 20.77 -14.42 -4.17
C THR A 556 22.08 -15.14 -4.49
N LYS A 557 22.97 -15.35 -3.51
CA LYS A 557 24.22 -16.10 -3.69
C LYS A 557 23.97 -17.56 -4.05
N ILE A 558 23.00 -18.22 -3.40
CA ILE A 558 22.62 -19.62 -3.68
C ILE A 558 22.04 -19.72 -5.11
N ALA A 559 21.11 -18.85 -5.45
CA ALA A 559 20.42 -18.90 -6.74
C ALA A 559 21.32 -18.56 -7.93
N ASN A 560 22.32 -17.67 -7.73
CA ASN A 560 23.30 -17.31 -8.76
C ASN A 560 24.31 -18.43 -9.09
N LYS A 561 24.39 -19.47 -8.26
CA LYS A 561 25.33 -20.61 -8.46
C LYS A 561 26.81 -20.20 -8.62
N ARG A 562 27.23 -19.04 -8.11
CA ARG A 562 28.60 -18.53 -8.20
C ARG A 562 29.53 -19.05 -7.10
N ILE A 563 29.01 -19.88 -6.20
CA ILE A 563 29.73 -20.55 -5.11
C ILE A 563 29.76 -22.07 -5.36
N THR A 564 30.68 -22.78 -4.73
CA THR A 564 30.78 -24.24 -4.86
C THR A 564 29.48 -24.94 -4.42
N ALA A 565 29.25 -26.16 -4.89
CA ALA A 565 28.06 -26.92 -4.52
C ALA A 565 27.96 -27.17 -3.00
N GLU A 566 29.09 -27.43 -2.35
CA GLU A 566 29.18 -27.63 -0.91
C GLU A 566 28.86 -26.35 -0.14
N ALA A 567 29.50 -25.24 -0.48
CA ALA A 567 29.23 -23.93 0.13
C ALA A 567 27.75 -23.52 -0.07
N ARG A 568 27.18 -23.80 -1.24
CA ARG A 568 25.77 -23.55 -1.53
C ARG A 568 24.84 -24.35 -0.63
N LYS A 569 25.12 -25.64 -0.43
CA LYS A 569 24.32 -26.52 0.45
C LYS A 569 24.41 -26.07 1.91
N ASP A 570 25.60 -25.68 2.38
CA ASP A 570 25.77 -25.17 3.74
C ASP A 570 25.01 -23.86 3.94
N LEU A 571 25.14 -22.93 2.99
CA LEU A 571 24.45 -21.64 3.04
C LEU A 571 22.93 -21.82 2.99
N ALA A 572 22.42 -22.77 2.17
CA ALA A 572 21.00 -23.12 2.11
C ALA A 572 20.48 -23.66 3.44
N ARG A 573 21.27 -24.54 4.11
CA ARG A 573 20.90 -25.06 5.44
C ARG A 573 20.76 -23.94 6.48
N ARG A 574 21.71 -23.00 6.49
CA ARG A 574 21.68 -21.83 7.39
C ARG A 574 20.46 -20.95 7.09
N LEU A 575 20.20 -20.64 5.80
CA LEU A 575 19.04 -19.87 5.35
C LEU A 575 17.74 -20.54 5.83
N VAL A 576 17.56 -21.82 5.56
CA VAL A 576 16.34 -22.57 5.92
C VAL A 576 16.13 -22.54 7.45
N GLY A 577 17.18 -22.71 8.24
CA GLY A 577 17.10 -22.66 9.70
C GLY A 577 16.57 -21.31 10.22
N ILE A 578 17.09 -20.20 9.70
CA ILE A 578 16.64 -18.86 10.08
C ILE A 578 15.25 -18.58 9.51
N ALA A 579 14.99 -18.93 8.26
CA ALA A 579 13.71 -18.70 7.60
C ALA A 579 12.56 -19.44 8.31
N ARG A 580 12.76 -20.69 8.70
CA ARG A 580 11.78 -21.47 9.51
C ARG A 580 11.50 -20.79 10.85
N LYS A 581 12.56 -20.36 11.57
CA LYS A 581 12.41 -19.64 12.84
C LYS A 581 11.69 -18.31 12.67
N ALA A 582 11.88 -17.62 11.54
CA ALA A 582 11.18 -16.38 11.18
C ALA A 582 9.74 -16.64 10.71
N GLY A 583 9.33 -17.91 10.50
CA GLY A 583 8.01 -18.25 10.01
C GLY A 583 7.83 -18.09 8.50
N VAL A 584 8.90 -17.93 7.72
CA VAL A 584 8.82 -17.89 6.25
C VAL A 584 8.22 -19.18 5.72
N SER A 585 7.11 -19.12 5.01
CA SER A 585 6.45 -20.29 4.43
C SER A 585 6.81 -20.51 2.97
N ASN A 586 7.09 -19.44 2.23
CA ASN A 586 7.30 -19.47 0.79
C ASN A 586 8.54 -18.68 0.38
N ILE A 587 9.23 -19.21 -0.65
CA ILE A 587 10.38 -18.54 -1.29
C ILE A 587 9.93 -17.69 -2.48
N ASN A 588 8.84 -18.06 -3.11
CA ASN A 588 8.14 -17.32 -4.15
C ASN A 588 6.64 -17.62 -4.08
N GLU A 589 5.86 -17.08 -5.00
CA GLU A 589 4.41 -17.23 -5.02
C GLU A 589 3.93 -18.70 -5.09
N GLY A 590 4.66 -19.55 -5.82
CA GLY A 590 4.28 -20.96 -6.08
C GLY A 590 5.11 -22.01 -5.35
N THR A 591 6.21 -21.64 -4.64
CA THR A 591 7.14 -22.61 -4.05
C THR A 591 7.26 -22.43 -2.54
N SER A 592 6.94 -23.46 -1.78
CA SER A 592 7.13 -23.45 -0.34
C SER A 592 8.62 -23.44 0.03
N LEU A 593 8.94 -22.97 1.25
CA LEU A 593 10.30 -23.02 1.80
C LEU A 593 10.81 -24.47 1.88
N ASP A 594 9.94 -25.41 2.24
CA ASP A 594 10.33 -26.81 2.39
C ASP A 594 10.60 -27.50 1.03
N ASP A 595 9.80 -27.21 0.01
CA ASP A 595 10.08 -27.71 -1.35
C ASP A 595 11.35 -27.11 -1.93
N TRP A 596 11.59 -25.82 -1.70
CA TRP A 596 12.85 -25.20 -2.09
C TRP A 596 14.05 -25.79 -1.33
N ALA A 597 13.91 -26.07 -0.02
CA ALA A 597 14.96 -26.70 0.77
C ALA A 597 15.34 -28.08 0.21
N LYS A 598 14.34 -28.92 -0.12
CA LYS A 598 14.56 -30.22 -0.79
C LYS A 598 15.30 -30.06 -2.12
N GLN A 599 14.94 -29.05 -2.94
CA GLN A 599 15.63 -28.75 -4.21
C GLN A 599 17.10 -28.38 -3.99
N GLN A 600 17.45 -27.79 -2.84
CA GLN A 600 18.83 -27.48 -2.46
C GLN A 600 19.55 -28.67 -1.75
N GLY A 601 18.90 -29.83 -1.58
CA GLY A 601 19.41 -30.97 -0.87
C GLY A 601 19.55 -30.74 0.64
N VAL A 602 18.65 -29.93 1.21
CA VAL A 602 18.54 -29.63 2.66
C VAL A 602 17.21 -30.20 3.15
N GLU A 603 17.26 -31.00 4.20
CA GLU A 603 16.08 -31.58 4.86
C GLU A 603 15.52 -30.67 5.96
#